data_ef6f2566f674ddb5ba44beba3bbb9eb9
#
_entry.id   ef6f2566f674ddb5ba44beba3bbb9eb9
#
_cell.length_a   1.000
_cell.length_b   1.000
_cell.length_c   1.000
_cell.angle_alpha   90.00
_cell.angle_beta   90.00
_cell.angle_gamma   90.00
#
_symmetry.space_group_name_H-M   'P 1'
#
loop_
_entity.id
_entity.type
_entity.pdbx_description
1 polymer ?
#
loop_
_entity_poly.entity_id
_entity_poly.type
_entity_poly.pdbx_seq_one_letter_code
_entity_poly.pdbx_strand_id
1 'polypeptide(L)'
;MNKNKVVLASFCILASAVIFSACRDKQSTGLEYARNMYDPIAYNQDQPNKNFANGATAQTPPANTDPVGFVKYEYANTKEGYEASAALVNPLQLTEKNLVEGKHFYTVFCAPCHGDKGDGQGHIVKLDKGISGVPAYHGADAVSSRGGAMATMPAGKIYHTIVYGLNAMGSHASQLTPNERWKVVMYVQQLQKVQ
;
A
#
# COMPACT_ATOMS: atom_id res chain seq x y z
N MET A 1 17.97 -67.14 -6.96
CA MET A 1 17.15 -65.88 -6.80
C MET A 1 15.97 -65.97 -7.74
N ASN A 2 14.74 -65.86 -7.22
CA ASN A 2 13.54 -66.12 -8.03
C ASN A 2 13.33 -64.98 -9.04
N LYS A 3 13.28 -65.26 -10.33
CA LYS A 3 13.15 -64.27 -11.43
C LYS A 3 12.02 -63.23 -11.18
N ASN A 4 10.95 -63.68 -10.59
CA ASN A 4 9.80 -62.79 -10.28
C ASN A 4 10.14 -61.76 -9.19
N LYS A 5 11.00 -62.08 -8.21
CA LYS A 5 11.45 -61.15 -7.17
C LYS A 5 12.40 -60.08 -7.75
N VAL A 6 13.25 -60.47 -8.72
CA VAL A 6 14.15 -59.51 -9.40
C VAL A 6 13.35 -58.53 -10.25
N VAL A 7 12.35 -59.00 -11.00
CA VAL A 7 11.48 -58.13 -11.82
C VAL A 7 10.69 -57.17 -10.95
N LEU A 8 10.13 -57.66 -9.83
CA LEU A 8 9.38 -56.78 -8.90
C LEU A 8 10.31 -55.71 -8.28
N ALA A 9 11.51 -56.09 -7.86
CA ALA A 9 12.47 -55.11 -7.30
C ALA A 9 12.88 -54.07 -8.34
N SER A 10 13.13 -54.46 -9.59
CA SER A 10 13.47 -53.51 -10.66
C SER A 10 12.32 -52.57 -10.98
N PHE A 11 11.09 -53.07 -10.96
CA PHE A 11 9.91 -52.24 -11.15
C PHE A 11 9.70 -51.20 -10.01
N CYS A 12 9.92 -51.64 -8.75
CA CYS A 12 9.86 -50.74 -7.60
C CYS A 12 10.92 -49.64 -7.65
N ILE A 13 12.15 -49.97 -8.09
CA ILE A 13 13.23 -48.98 -8.23
C ILE A 13 12.91 -47.96 -9.33
N LEU A 14 12.42 -48.42 -10.48
CA LEU A 14 12.00 -47.54 -11.58
C LEU A 14 10.84 -46.62 -11.16
N ALA A 15 9.83 -47.16 -10.50
CA ALA A 15 8.69 -46.39 -9.98
C ALA A 15 9.15 -45.33 -8.96
N SER A 16 10.04 -45.68 -8.05
CA SER A 16 10.62 -44.74 -7.09
C SER A 16 11.39 -43.61 -7.79
N ALA A 17 12.23 -43.94 -8.79
CA ALA A 17 12.95 -42.92 -9.56
C ALA A 17 12.04 -41.92 -10.27
N VAL A 18 10.91 -42.37 -10.82
CA VAL A 18 9.91 -41.52 -11.45
C VAL A 18 9.22 -40.62 -10.42
N ILE A 19 8.85 -41.14 -9.25
CA ILE A 19 8.21 -40.39 -8.18
C ILE A 19 9.14 -39.29 -7.66
N PHE A 20 10.40 -39.58 -7.42
CA PHE A 20 11.39 -38.61 -6.93
C PHE A 20 11.74 -37.52 -7.98
N SER A 21 11.66 -37.84 -9.28
CA SER A 21 11.88 -36.83 -10.34
C SER A 21 10.69 -35.90 -10.57
N ALA A 22 9.48 -36.26 -10.12
CA ALA A 22 8.27 -35.45 -10.29
C ALA A 22 8.17 -34.26 -9.31
N CYS A 23 8.94 -34.26 -8.21
CA CYS A 23 8.94 -33.19 -7.20
C CYS A 23 9.90 -32.03 -7.52
N ARG A 24 10.22 -31.79 -8.78
CA ARG A 24 11.09 -30.68 -9.17
C ARG A 24 10.32 -29.37 -9.12
N ASP A 25 10.79 -28.43 -8.30
CA ASP A 25 10.30 -27.05 -8.31
C ASP A 25 10.55 -26.42 -9.69
N LYS A 26 9.47 -26.00 -10.35
CA LYS A 26 9.53 -25.40 -11.69
C LYS A 26 10.16 -23.99 -11.68
N GLN A 27 10.27 -23.36 -10.50
CA GLN A 27 10.91 -22.07 -10.32
C GLN A 27 12.37 -22.19 -9.90
N SER A 28 12.85 -23.40 -9.65
CA SER A 28 14.26 -23.67 -9.34
C SER A 28 15.00 -24.10 -10.61
N THR A 29 16.16 -23.51 -10.84
CA THR A 29 17.06 -23.89 -11.93
C THR A 29 17.69 -25.26 -11.73
N GLY A 30 17.53 -25.85 -10.52
CA GLY A 30 18.08 -27.14 -10.16
C GLY A 30 19.55 -27.05 -9.71
N LEU A 31 20.28 -28.16 -9.87
CA LEU A 31 21.70 -28.22 -9.53
C LEU A 31 22.54 -27.64 -10.66
N GLU A 32 23.25 -26.56 -10.36
CA GLU A 32 24.24 -25.95 -11.24
C GLU A 32 25.65 -26.14 -10.68
N TYR A 33 26.62 -26.48 -11.55
CA TYR A 33 28.02 -26.67 -11.17
C TYR A 33 28.65 -25.38 -10.65
N ALA A 34 28.35 -24.24 -11.29
CA ALA A 34 28.82 -22.93 -10.86
C ALA A 34 27.64 -21.96 -10.83
N ARG A 35 27.18 -21.65 -9.64
CA ARG A 35 26.13 -20.65 -9.44
C ARG A 35 26.69 -19.26 -9.67
N ASN A 36 26.17 -18.57 -10.67
CA ASN A 36 26.53 -17.19 -10.93
C ASN A 36 25.39 -16.26 -10.49
N MET A 37 25.65 -15.43 -9.51
CA MET A 37 24.73 -14.39 -8.99
C MET A 37 23.36 -14.90 -8.47
N TYR A 38 23.28 -16.18 -8.05
CA TYR A 38 22.05 -16.69 -7.41
C TYR A 38 21.76 -16.04 -6.08
N ASP A 39 22.81 -15.89 -5.27
CA ASP A 39 22.72 -15.21 -4.00
C ASP A 39 23.40 -13.85 -4.16
N PRO A 40 22.61 -12.76 -4.29
CA PRO A 40 23.18 -11.42 -4.43
C PRO A 40 24.04 -11.09 -3.20
N ILE A 41 25.28 -10.63 -3.43
CA ILE A 41 26.20 -10.25 -2.35
C ILE A 41 25.72 -8.98 -1.66
N ALA A 42 25.06 -8.08 -2.42
CA ALA A 42 24.49 -6.85 -1.89
C ALA A 42 23.18 -7.15 -1.12
N TYR A 43 23.01 -6.47 0.01
CA TYR A 43 21.76 -6.55 0.76
C TYR A 43 20.65 -5.74 0.09
N ASN A 44 19.44 -6.30 0.05
CA ASN A 44 18.24 -5.57 -0.32
C ASN A 44 17.75 -4.72 0.85
N GLN A 45 16.93 -3.70 0.58
CA GLN A 45 16.49 -2.68 1.52
C GLN A 45 15.98 -3.24 2.86
N ASP A 46 15.13 -4.24 2.85
CA ASP A 46 14.49 -4.79 4.05
C ASP A 46 15.06 -6.17 4.46
N GLN A 47 16.19 -6.57 3.86
CA GLN A 47 16.82 -7.84 4.17
C GLN A 47 17.50 -7.78 5.54
N PRO A 48 17.46 -8.88 6.35
CA PRO A 48 18.25 -8.98 7.56
C PRO A 48 19.75 -8.79 7.28
N ASN A 49 20.43 -7.98 8.09
CA ASN A 49 21.84 -7.63 7.88
C ASN A 49 22.66 -7.79 9.15
N LYS A 50 23.54 -8.79 9.13
CA LYS A 50 24.42 -9.10 10.26
C LYS A 50 25.52 -8.08 10.54
N ASN A 51 25.73 -7.13 9.63
CA ASN A 51 26.80 -6.11 9.80
C ASN A 51 26.34 -4.95 10.70
N PHE A 52 25.05 -4.85 10.99
CA PHE A 52 24.50 -3.82 11.88
C PHE A 52 24.00 -4.45 13.19
N ALA A 53 24.19 -3.75 14.30
CA ALA A 53 23.82 -4.21 15.63
C ALA A 53 22.29 -4.47 15.78
N ASN A 54 21.47 -3.73 15.05
CA ASN A 54 20.01 -3.90 15.02
C ASN A 54 19.55 -5.00 14.03
N GLY A 55 20.46 -5.62 13.31
CA GLY A 55 20.16 -6.69 12.34
C GLY A 55 19.39 -6.24 11.09
N ALA A 56 19.18 -4.96 10.86
CA ALA A 56 18.40 -4.43 9.75
C ALA A 56 19.26 -3.70 8.72
N THR A 57 18.97 -3.89 7.43
CA THR A 57 19.64 -3.15 6.35
C THR A 57 19.15 -1.71 6.30
N ALA A 58 17.84 -1.49 6.47
CA ALA A 58 17.28 -0.14 6.60
C ALA A 58 17.66 0.45 7.96
N GLN A 59 18.46 1.50 7.94
CA GLN A 59 18.92 2.19 9.15
C GLN A 59 18.08 3.44 9.40
N THR A 60 17.88 3.79 10.67
CA THR A 60 17.28 5.06 11.03
C THR A 60 18.20 6.21 10.56
N PRO A 61 17.66 7.20 9.84
CA PRO A 61 18.45 8.36 9.45
C PRO A 61 19.08 9.06 10.66
N PRO A 62 20.24 9.73 10.50
CA PRO A 62 20.81 10.54 11.57
C PRO A 62 19.82 11.60 12.08
N ALA A 63 19.87 11.90 13.36
CA ALA A 63 19.01 12.93 13.95
C ALA A 63 19.20 14.28 13.25
N ASN A 64 18.12 15.04 13.12
CA ASN A 64 18.08 16.37 12.48
C ASN A 64 18.47 16.37 10.99
N THR A 65 18.21 15.27 10.28
CA THR A 65 18.39 15.20 8.83
C THR A 65 17.05 14.93 8.14
N ASP A 66 16.85 15.63 7.03
CA ASP A 66 15.70 15.41 6.15
C ASP A 66 16.18 14.93 4.77
N PRO A 67 15.46 14.02 4.10
CA PRO A 67 15.79 13.60 2.73
C PRO A 67 15.71 14.79 1.77
N VAL A 68 16.54 14.78 0.72
CA VAL A 68 16.44 15.77 -0.35
C VAL A 68 15.05 15.74 -0.99
N GLY A 69 14.40 16.90 -1.07
CA GLY A 69 13.03 17.02 -1.57
C GLY A 69 11.93 16.76 -0.54
N PHE A 70 12.28 16.50 0.71
CA PHE A 70 11.31 16.42 1.79
C PHE A 70 10.65 17.77 2.02
N VAL A 71 9.31 17.79 2.06
CA VAL A 71 8.52 18.96 2.41
C VAL A 71 7.80 18.67 3.71
N LYS A 72 8.21 19.37 4.76
CA LYS A 72 7.61 19.24 6.09
C LYS A 72 6.15 19.69 6.07
N TYR A 73 5.30 18.92 6.72
CA TYR A 73 3.91 19.30 6.94
C TYR A 73 3.80 20.00 8.30
N GLU A 74 3.34 21.25 8.31
CA GLU A 74 3.42 22.14 9.47
C GLU A 74 2.38 21.85 10.56
N TYR A 75 1.28 21.17 10.23
CA TYR A 75 0.20 20.90 11.17
C TYR A 75 0.45 19.58 11.90
N ALA A 76 0.46 19.64 13.24
CA ALA A 76 0.65 18.46 14.08
C ALA A 76 -0.53 17.48 14.01
N ASN A 77 -0.28 16.19 14.28
CA ASN A 77 -1.34 15.17 14.37
C ASN A 77 -2.10 15.27 15.70
N THR A 78 -2.77 16.40 15.89
CA THR A 78 -3.63 16.69 17.05
C THR A 78 -4.99 17.17 16.57
N LYS A 79 -5.97 17.26 17.47
CA LYS A 79 -7.29 17.82 17.15
C LYS A 79 -7.16 19.26 16.71
N GLU A 80 -6.34 20.06 17.39
CA GLU A 80 -6.08 21.46 17.08
C GLU A 80 -5.40 21.61 15.71
N GLY A 81 -4.40 20.77 15.41
CA GLY A 81 -3.74 20.74 14.09
C GLY A 81 -4.69 20.34 12.97
N TYR A 82 -5.59 19.38 13.22
CA TYR A 82 -6.64 19.02 12.26
C TYR A 82 -7.63 20.19 12.01
N GLU A 83 -8.08 20.87 13.06
CA GLU A 83 -8.97 22.02 12.90
C GLU A 83 -8.27 23.18 12.19
N ALA A 84 -7.04 23.50 12.55
CA ALA A 84 -6.23 24.52 11.91
C ALA A 84 -5.96 24.22 10.42
N SER A 85 -5.83 22.95 10.07
CA SER A 85 -5.62 22.54 8.66
C SER A 85 -6.77 22.91 7.73
N ALA A 86 -7.97 23.19 8.26
CA ALA A 86 -9.11 23.67 7.46
C ALA A 86 -8.81 24.93 6.63
N ALA A 87 -7.87 25.76 7.10
CA ALA A 87 -7.44 26.97 6.41
C ALA A 87 -6.52 26.70 5.20
N LEU A 88 -6.00 25.48 5.06
CA LEU A 88 -5.15 25.13 3.94
C LEU A 88 -5.90 25.12 2.63
N VAL A 89 -5.36 25.85 1.68
CA VAL A 89 -5.85 25.91 0.31
C VAL A 89 -4.95 25.07 -0.58
N ASN A 90 -5.54 24.39 -1.54
CA ASN A 90 -4.78 23.61 -2.52
C ASN A 90 -3.91 24.57 -3.37
N PRO A 91 -2.58 24.44 -3.37
CA PRO A 91 -1.70 25.31 -4.14
C PRO A 91 -1.73 25.02 -5.64
N LEU A 92 -2.27 23.87 -6.06
CA LEU A 92 -2.34 23.49 -7.45
C LEU A 92 -3.61 24.01 -8.11
N GLN A 93 -3.50 24.46 -9.36
CA GLN A 93 -4.65 24.86 -10.15
C GLN A 93 -5.51 23.64 -10.52
N LEU A 94 -6.82 23.81 -10.50
CA LEU A 94 -7.77 22.80 -10.98
C LEU A 94 -7.71 22.75 -12.52
N THR A 95 -6.91 21.82 -13.03
CA THR A 95 -6.80 21.53 -14.46
C THR A 95 -7.29 20.12 -14.73
N GLU A 96 -7.71 19.83 -15.96
CA GLU A 96 -8.09 18.48 -16.37
C GLU A 96 -6.95 17.47 -16.13
N LYS A 97 -5.72 17.84 -16.46
CA LYS A 97 -4.54 17.02 -16.22
C LYS A 97 -4.40 16.65 -14.74
N ASN A 98 -4.44 17.64 -13.83
CA ASN A 98 -4.31 17.40 -12.39
C ASN A 98 -5.47 16.55 -11.86
N LEU A 99 -6.67 16.70 -12.42
CA LEU A 99 -7.83 15.91 -12.03
C LEU A 99 -7.72 14.44 -12.49
N VAL A 100 -7.24 14.20 -13.72
CA VAL A 100 -7.00 12.85 -14.24
C VAL A 100 -5.92 12.13 -13.43
N GLU A 101 -4.82 12.82 -13.12
CA GLU A 101 -3.77 12.27 -12.27
C GLU A 101 -4.29 12.02 -10.84
N GLY A 102 -5.07 12.93 -10.28
CA GLY A 102 -5.72 12.76 -8.98
C GLY A 102 -6.66 11.56 -8.93
N LYS A 103 -7.45 11.34 -10.00
CA LYS A 103 -8.28 10.15 -10.18
C LYS A 103 -7.43 8.89 -10.20
N HIS A 104 -6.31 8.90 -10.91
CA HIS A 104 -5.39 7.76 -10.99
C HIS A 104 -4.89 7.36 -9.59
N PHE A 105 -4.33 8.30 -8.84
CA PHE A 105 -3.86 8.05 -7.47
C PHE A 105 -5.00 7.63 -6.53
N TYR A 106 -6.17 8.25 -6.65
CA TYR A 106 -7.35 7.87 -5.89
C TYR A 106 -7.73 6.41 -6.16
N THR A 107 -7.78 6.00 -7.42
CA THR A 107 -8.14 4.63 -7.81
C THR A 107 -7.17 3.61 -7.22
N VAL A 108 -5.88 3.92 -7.19
CA VAL A 108 -4.84 3.01 -6.67
C VAL A 108 -4.87 2.93 -5.14
N PHE A 109 -4.93 4.07 -4.45
CA PHE A 109 -4.70 4.13 -3.00
C PHE A 109 -5.98 4.25 -2.16
N CYS A 110 -7.04 4.82 -2.69
CA CYS A 110 -8.23 5.19 -1.92
C CYS A 110 -9.46 4.32 -2.26
N ALA A 111 -9.69 4.07 -3.55
CA ALA A 111 -10.87 3.34 -4.03
C ALA A 111 -11.02 1.93 -3.48
N PRO A 112 -9.96 1.16 -3.15
CA PRO A 112 -10.11 -0.15 -2.52
C PRO A 112 -10.99 -0.13 -1.26
N CYS A 113 -10.94 0.97 -0.48
CA CYS A 113 -11.77 1.17 0.70
C CYS A 113 -12.96 2.10 0.43
N HIS A 114 -12.73 3.26 -0.22
CA HIS A 114 -13.73 4.31 -0.40
C HIS A 114 -14.67 4.11 -1.59
N GLY A 115 -14.40 3.12 -2.47
CA GLY A 115 -15.14 2.90 -3.71
C GLY A 115 -14.78 3.88 -4.82
N ASP A 116 -14.99 3.49 -6.08
CA ASP A 116 -14.69 4.33 -7.25
C ASP A 116 -15.53 5.61 -7.30
N LYS A 117 -16.72 5.55 -6.72
CA LYS A 117 -17.66 6.69 -6.62
C LYS A 117 -17.53 7.46 -5.31
N GLY A 118 -16.67 7.03 -4.39
CA GLY A 118 -16.57 7.64 -3.06
C GLY A 118 -17.76 7.35 -2.16
N ASP A 119 -18.43 6.23 -2.37
CA ASP A 119 -19.61 5.77 -1.63
C ASP A 119 -19.29 4.96 -0.37
N GLY A 120 -17.99 4.79 -0.05
CA GLY A 120 -17.55 3.99 1.07
C GLY A 120 -17.72 2.49 0.87
N GLN A 121 -18.01 2.03 -0.36
CA GLN A 121 -18.31 0.65 -0.70
C GLN A 121 -17.19 0.02 -1.54
N GLY A 122 -15.94 0.28 -1.18
CA GLY A 122 -14.79 -0.33 -1.82
C GLY A 122 -14.71 -1.84 -1.66
N HIS A 123 -13.87 -2.47 -2.47
CA HIS A 123 -13.72 -3.93 -2.47
C HIS A 123 -13.39 -4.50 -1.08
N ILE A 124 -12.48 -3.85 -0.35
CA ILE A 124 -12.05 -4.30 0.98
C ILE A 124 -13.19 -4.26 2.01
N VAL A 125 -14.10 -3.27 1.89
CA VAL A 125 -15.26 -3.15 2.79
C VAL A 125 -16.26 -4.31 2.59
N LYS A 126 -16.33 -4.84 1.38
CA LYS A 126 -17.25 -5.94 1.02
C LYS A 126 -16.72 -7.33 1.38
N LEU A 127 -15.49 -7.45 1.83
CA LEU A 127 -14.95 -8.73 2.30
C LEU A 127 -15.59 -9.14 3.62
N ASP A 128 -15.72 -10.44 3.85
CA ASP A 128 -16.36 -11.04 5.06
C ASP A 128 -15.73 -10.54 6.38
N LYS A 129 -14.42 -10.28 6.37
CA LYS A 129 -13.67 -9.68 7.49
C LYS A 129 -13.05 -8.34 7.10
N GLY A 130 -13.75 -7.59 6.26
CA GLY A 130 -13.27 -6.32 5.75
C GLY A 130 -13.33 -5.19 6.77
N ILE A 131 -12.79 -4.05 6.39
CA ILE A 131 -12.82 -2.83 7.19
C ILE A 131 -14.23 -2.25 7.14
N SER A 132 -14.82 -1.93 8.29
CA SER A 132 -16.11 -1.28 8.39
C SER A 132 -15.98 0.21 8.70
N GLY A 133 -17.05 0.97 8.47
CA GLY A 133 -17.12 2.38 8.86
C GLY A 133 -16.36 3.33 7.94
N VAL A 134 -16.12 2.93 6.69
CA VAL A 134 -15.55 3.83 5.68
C VAL A 134 -16.64 4.80 5.23
N PRO A 135 -16.48 6.13 5.43
CA PRO A 135 -17.54 7.08 5.11
C PRO A 135 -17.63 7.30 3.59
N ALA A 136 -18.86 7.53 3.11
CA ALA A 136 -19.06 8.11 1.79
C ALA A 136 -18.62 9.58 1.78
N TYR A 137 -18.21 10.09 0.63
CA TYR A 137 -17.85 11.52 0.50
C TYR A 137 -19.06 12.41 0.17
N HIS A 138 -20.16 11.84 -0.25
CA HIS A 138 -21.40 12.52 -0.65
C HIS A 138 -22.61 11.94 0.11
N GLY A 139 -23.73 12.61 0.01
CA GLY A 139 -24.95 12.27 0.74
C GLY A 139 -25.11 13.04 2.05
N ALA A 140 -26.37 13.30 2.42
CA ALA A 140 -26.71 14.13 3.58
C ALA A 140 -26.28 13.47 4.93
N ASP A 141 -26.26 12.15 4.98
CA ASP A 141 -25.97 11.37 6.19
C ASP A 141 -24.48 11.00 6.32
N ALA A 142 -23.66 11.37 5.33
CA ALA A 142 -22.24 11.04 5.34
C ALA A 142 -21.48 11.97 6.31
N VAL A 143 -21.08 11.41 7.46
CA VAL A 143 -20.40 12.14 8.56
C VAL A 143 -19.01 11.55 8.79
N SER A 144 -18.03 12.42 9.00
CA SER A 144 -16.69 12.03 9.41
C SER A 144 -16.68 11.49 10.84
N SER A 145 -15.82 10.54 11.15
CA SER A 145 -15.60 10.05 12.52
C SER A 145 -15.02 11.14 13.46
N ARG A 146 -14.46 12.23 12.91
CA ARG A 146 -14.08 13.45 13.65
C ARG A 146 -15.20 14.49 13.75
N GLY A 147 -16.39 14.17 13.25
CA GLY A 147 -17.53 15.10 13.13
C GLY A 147 -17.49 15.93 11.85
N GLY A 148 -18.64 16.50 11.50
CA GLY A 148 -18.85 17.29 10.29
C GLY A 148 -19.24 16.46 9.08
N ALA A 149 -19.99 17.10 8.17
CA ALA A 149 -20.47 16.48 6.95
C ALA A 149 -19.31 16.22 5.97
N MET A 150 -19.26 15.02 5.41
CA MET A 150 -18.23 14.66 4.43
C MET A 150 -18.38 15.45 3.13
N ALA A 151 -19.60 15.74 2.71
CA ALA A 151 -19.87 16.47 1.47
C ALA A 151 -19.33 17.92 1.46
N THR A 152 -19.10 18.53 2.64
CA THR A 152 -18.59 19.89 2.79
C THR A 152 -17.23 19.97 3.48
N MET A 153 -16.55 18.84 3.61
CA MET A 153 -15.26 18.80 4.29
C MET A 153 -14.20 19.63 3.54
N PRO A 154 -13.52 20.58 4.22
CA PRO A 154 -12.50 21.40 3.59
C PRO A 154 -11.32 20.60 3.05
N ALA A 155 -10.72 21.09 1.96
CA ALA A 155 -9.57 20.50 1.29
C ALA A 155 -8.41 20.21 2.25
N GLY A 156 -8.09 21.14 3.14
CA GLY A 156 -7.02 20.99 4.12
C GLY A 156 -7.26 19.86 5.14
N LYS A 157 -8.50 19.67 5.57
CA LYS A 157 -8.86 18.55 6.47
C LYS A 157 -8.74 17.19 5.78
N ILE A 158 -9.11 17.11 4.50
CA ILE A 158 -8.91 15.92 3.66
C ILE A 158 -7.41 15.65 3.53
N TYR A 159 -6.61 16.67 3.19
CA TYR A 159 -5.16 16.58 3.07
C TYR A 159 -4.51 16.11 4.38
N HIS A 160 -4.89 16.68 5.51
CA HIS A 160 -4.41 16.29 6.83
C HIS A 160 -4.69 14.80 7.13
N THR A 161 -5.89 14.34 6.79
CA THR A 161 -6.27 12.93 6.96
C THR A 161 -5.45 12.00 6.06
N ILE A 162 -5.14 12.40 4.83
CA ILE A 162 -4.25 11.64 3.94
C ILE A 162 -2.83 11.56 4.51
N VAL A 163 -2.33 12.65 5.13
CA VAL A 163 -0.99 12.70 5.72
C VAL A 163 -0.86 11.78 6.93
N TYR A 164 -1.79 11.83 7.86
CA TYR A 164 -1.66 11.13 9.14
C TYR A 164 -2.47 9.83 9.25
N GLY A 165 -3.47 9.68 8.39
CA GLY A 165 -4.45 8.63 8.54
C GLY A 165 -5.52 8.96 9.59
N LEU A 166 -6.48 8.05 9.76
CA LEU A 166 -7.56 8.15 10.75
C LEU A 166 -8.15 6.77 11.04
N ASN A 167 -8.15 6.32 12.27
CA ASN A 167 -8.66 5.02 12.70
C ASN A 167 -7.97 3.88 11.90
N ALA A 168 -8.73 3.11 11.12
CA ALA A 168 -8.21 2.05 10.26
C ALA A 168 -7.49 2.55 9.00
N MET A 169 -7.66 3.82 8.63
CA MET A 169 -6.95 4.43 7.50
C MET A 169 -5.51 4.76 7.88
N GLY A 170 -4.55 4.11 7.25
CA GLY A 170 -3.13 4.42 7.43
C GLY A 170 -2.70 5.75 6.82
N SER A 171 -1.52 6.24 7.22
CA SER A 171 -0.86 7.39 6.59
C SER A 171 -0.46 7.06 5.15
N HIS A 172 -0.69 7.99 4.23
CA HIS A 172 -0.23 7.91 2.84
C HIS A 172 0.92 8.89 2.54
N ALA A 173 1.52 9.44 3.61
CA ALA A 173 2.60 10.42 3.45
C ALA A 173 3.87 9.84 2.81
N SER A 174 4.13 8.54 2.97
CA SER A 174 5.27 7.86 2.39
C SER A 174 5.04 7.38 0.95
N GLN A 175 3.79 7.18 0.55
CA GLN A 175 3.44 6.66 -0.78
C GLN A 175 3.16 7.77 -1.80
N LEU A 176 2.70 8.92 -1.35
CA LEU A 176 2.30 10.04 -2.18
C LEU A 176 3.11 11.28 -1.84
N THR A 177 3.65 11.94 -2.86
CA THR A 177 4.28 13.25 -2.70
C THR A 177 3.24 14.32 -2.31
N PRO A 178 3.64 15.47 -1.75
CA PRO A 178 2.72 16.55 -1.42
C PRO A 178 1.83 16.98 -2.58
N ASN A 179 2.36 17.07 -3.79
CA ASN A 179 1.59 17.43 -4.98
C ASN A 179 0.57 16.35 -5.37
N GLU A 180 0.94 15.08 -5.29
CA GLU A 180 0.02 13.97 -5.57
C GLU A 180 -1.12 13.92 -4.57
N ARG A 181 -0.84 14.13 -3.28
CA ARG A 181 -1.88 14.27 -2.24
C ARG A 181 -2.87 15.39 -2.56
N TRP A 182 -2.39 16.55 -3.01
CA TRP A 182 -3.26 17.65 -3.43
C TRP A 182 -4.10 17.32 -4.66
N LYS A 183 -3.56 16.54 -5.61
CA LYS A 183 -4.34 16.05 -6.76
C LYS A 183 -5.43 15.06 -6.32
N VAL A 184 -5.12 14.16 -5.36
CA VAL A 184 -6.15 13.30 -4.75
C VAL A 184 -7.23 14.12 -4.08
N VAL A 185 -6.89 15.16 -3.31
CA VAL A 185 -7.86 16.07 -2.68
C VAL A 185 -8.77 16.71 -3.71
N MET A 186 -8.23 17.19 -4.86
CA MET A 186 -9.04 17.71 -5.96
C MET A 186 -10.09 16.72 -6.44
N TYR A 187 -9.68 15.46 -6.62
CA TYR A 187 -10.60 14.43 -7.10
C TYR A 187 -11.66 14.09 -6.04
N VAL A 188 -11.29 13.97 -4.77
CA VAL A 188 -12.23 13.77 -3.67
C VAL A 188 -13.25 14.91 -3.62
N GLN A 189 -12.83 16.16 -3.83
CA GLN A 189 -13.74 17.30 -3.91
C GLN A 189 -14.72 17.25 -5.12
N GLN A 190 -14.38 16.53 -6.20
CA GLN A 190 -15.36 16.24 -7.25
C GLN A 190 -16.35 15.17 -6.79
N LEU A 191 -15.87 14.13 -6.11
CA LEU A 191 -16.76 13.11 -5.57
C LEU A 191 -17.72 13.62 -4.51
N GLN A 192 -17.34 14.66 -3.73
CA GLN A 192 -18.24 15.32 -2.77
C GLN A 192 -19.45 15.99 -3.45
N LYS A 193 -19.35 16.35 -4.74
CA LYS A 193 -20.40 17.02 -5.51
C LYS A 193 -21.36 16.05 -6.22
N VAL A 194 -21.08 14.78 -6.19
CA VAL A 194 -21.96 13.75 -6.78
C VAL A 194 -23.24 13.67 -5.93
N GLN A 195 -24.37 13.75 -6.59
CA GLN A 195 -25.71 13.63 -5.97
C GLN A 195 -26.21 12.19 -6.08
#